data_cf9a46b94b8d9d74dd842683b0ed70fe
#
_entry.id   cf9a46b94b8d9d74dd842683b0ed70fe
#
_cell.length_a   1.000
_cell.length_b   1.000
_cell.length_c   1.000
_cell.angle_alpha   90.00
_cell.angle_beta   90.00
_cell.angle_gamma   90.00
#
_symmetry.space_group_name_H-M   'P 1'
#
loop_
_entity.id
_entity.type
_entity.pdbx_description
1 polymer ?
#
loop_
_entity_poly.entity_id
_entity_poly.type
_entity_poly.pdbx_seq_one_letter_code
_entity_poly.pdbx_strand_id
1 'polypeptide(L)'
;KLNQAEMEHLARLLIGRGHMVVASAEEADAYVLNTCTVTHIADRKSRQALRSARRANPRALVIATGCYARRAPEELKRLGVVDTVQGDNEGDRLVSAIEGNGRAQSTEAAGDGMSHWGRTRSLVKIQEGCSDFCSFCVVPYTRGIGRSRPLNEIVGDVKDRVAGGHKEVVLTGTK
;
A
#
# COMPACT_ATOMS: atom_id res chain seq x y z
N LYS A 1 -3.65 0.10 -10.70
CA LYS A 1 -2.31 -0.50 -10.89
C LYS A 1 -1.29 0.10 -9.91
N LEU A 2 -1.12 1.45 -9.83
CA LEU A 2 -0.09 2.06 -8.99
C LEU A 2 -0.27 1.73 -7.49
N ASN A 3 -1.47 1.96 -6.92
CA ASN A 3 -1.77 1.58 -5.54
C ASN A 3 -1.50 0.09 -5.26
N GLN A 4 -1.76 -0.76 -6.25
CA GLN A 4 -1.47 -2.17 -6.13
C GLN A 4 0.04 -2.44 -6.10
N ALA A 5 0.83 -1.79 -6.98
CA ALA A 5 2.29 -1.91 -6.95
C ALA A 5 2.89 -1.48 -5.60
N GLU A 6 2.33 -0.43 -5.00
CA GLU A 6 2.71 0.06 -3.67
C GLU A 6 2.41 -0.97 -2.58
N MET A 7 1.24 -1.59 -2.62
CA MET A 7 0.87 -2.63 -1.65
C MET A 7 1.66 -3.93 -1.83
N GLU A 8 1.94 -4.33 -3.07
CA GLU A 8 2.83 -5.47 -3.35
C GLU A 8 4.27 -5.21 -2.89
N HIS A 9 4.75 -3.98 -3.00
CA HIS A 9 6.06 -3.58 -2.45
C HIS A 9 6.07 -3.66 -0.92
N LEU A 10 5.07 -3.07 -0.25
CA LEU A 10 4.92 -3.14 1.20
C LEU A 10 4.86 -4.59 1.71
N ALA A 11 4.08 -5.43 1.05
CA ALA A 11 3.97 -6.85 1.41
C ALA A 11 5.33 -7.55 1.39
N ARG A 12 6.15 -7.28 0.36
CA ARG A 12 7.51 -7.85 0.30
C ARG A 12 8.43 -7.34 1.41
N LEU A 13 8.36 -6.05 1.73
CA LEU A 13 9.13 -5.49 2.84
C LEU A 13 8.75 -6.16 4.17
N LEU A 14 7.46 -6.36 4.40
CA LEU A 14 6.96 -7.04 5.60
C LEU A 14 7.42 -8.50 5.67
N ILE A 15 7.28 -9.24 4.57
CA ILE A 15 7.73 -10.65 4.48
C ILE A 15 9.25 -10.74 4.71
N GLY A 16 10.03 -9.84 4.11
CA GLY A 16 11.48 -9.77 4.31
C GLY A 16 11.90 -9.47 5.75
N ARG A 17 10.99 -8.96 6.59
CA ARG A 17 11.16 -8.71 8.03
C ARG A 17 10.50 -9.78 8.92
N GLY A 18 10.06 -10.89 8.33
CA GLY A 18 9.49 -12.02 9.08
C GLY A 18 8.00 -11.89 9.39
N HIS A 19 7.29 -10.93 8.79
CA HIS A 19 5.84 -10.84 8.92
C HIS A 19 5.12 -11.75 7.92
N MET A 20 3.96 -12.25 8.31
CA MET A 20 3.09 -13.03 7.44
C MET A 20 1.98 -12.15 6.86
N VAL A 21 1.78 -12.22 5.54
CA VAL A 21 0.68 -11.54 4.86
C VAL A 21 -0.49 -12.50 4.73
N VAL A 22 -1.62 -12.15 5.34
CA VAL A 22 -2.84 -12.99 5.37
C VAL A 22 -3.92 -12.44 4.45
N ALA A 23 -4.82 -13.30 4.04
CA ALA A 23 -5.93 -12.93 3.14
C ALA A 23 -7.14 -12.35 3.89
N SER A 24 -7.32 -12.71 5.17
CA SER A 24 -8.45 -12.29 5.99
C SER A 24 -8.09 -11.17 6.96
N ALA A 25 -8.95 -10.17 7.06
CA ALA A 25 -8.81 -9.10 8.05
C ALA A 25 -9.06 -9.60 9.49
N GLU A 26 -9.75 -10.71 9.66
CA GLU A 26 -10.04 -11.32 10.97
C GLU A 26 -8.80 -11.90 11.63
N GLU A 27 -7.86 -12.40 10.81
CA GLU A 27 -6.60 -13.01 11.23
C GLU A 27 -5.45 -12.01 11.35
N ALA A 28 -5.65 -10.78 10.84
CA ALA A 28 -4.58 -9.80 10.74
C ALA A 28 -4.39 -9.01 12.04
N ASP A 29 -3.16 -8.93 12.55
CA ASP A 29 -2.78 -8.01 13.63
C ASP A 29 -2.71 -6.56 13.15
N ALA A 30 -2.42 -6.35 11.87
CA ALA A 30 -2.41 -5.04 11.22
C ALA A 30 -3.14 -5.08 9.87
N TYR A 31 -3.95 -4.08 9.60
CA TYR A 31 -4.67 -3.89 8.35
C TYR A 31 -4.27 -2.57 7.71
N VAL A 32 -3.68 -2.62 6.54
CA VAL A 32 -3.25 -1.43 5.80
C VAL A 32 -4.12 -1.24 4.56
N LEU A 33 -4.81 -0.10 4.47
CA LEU A 33 -5.58 0.27 3.28
C LEU A 33 -4.90 1.41 2.53
N ASN A 34 -4.47 1.13 1.29
CA ASN A 34 -4.04 2.18 0.35
C ASN A 34 -5.28 2.80 -0.29
N THR A 35 -5.66 3.97 0.21
CA THR A 35 -6.90 4.65 -0.14
C THR A 35 -6.78 5.43 -1.45
N CYS A 36 -7.89 5.50 -2.19
CA CYS A 36 -8.01 6.27 -3.42
C CYS A 36 -9.02 7.40 -3.23
N THR A 37 -8.77 8.56 -3.87
CA THR A 37 -9.64 9.75 -3.84
C THR A 37 -9.90 10.33 -5.24
N VAL A 38 -9.74 9.53 -6.29
CA VAL A 38 -10.01 9.98 -7.67
C VAL A 38 -11.50 10.26 -7.88
N THR A 39 -12.37 9.61 -7.12
CA THR A 39 -13.82 9.83 -7.14
C THR A 39 -14.42 9.78 -5.73
N HIS A 40 -15.56 10.45 -5.51
CA HIS A 40 -16.32 10.33 -4.26
C HIS A 40 -16.76 8.90 -3.95
N ILE A 41 -16.94 8.07 -4.97
CA ILE A 41 -17.24 6.65 -4.81
C ILE A 41 -16.04 5.93 -4.20
N ALA A 42 -14.81 6.27 -4.63
CA ALA A 42 -13.59 5.69 -4.07
C ALA A 42 -13.41 6.08 -2.59
N ASP A 43 -13.68 7.34 -2.23
CA ASP A 43 -13.65 7.80 -0.84
C ASP A 43 -14.65 7.01 0.03
N ARG A 44 -15.90 6.85 -0.46
CA ARG A 44 -16.92 6.07 0.24
C ARG A 44 -16.52 4.61 0.43
N LYS A 45 -15.98 3.98 -0.61
CA LYS A 45 -15.48 2.59 -0.54
C LYS A 45 -14.33 2.46 0.46
N SER A 46 -13.39 3.43 0.47
CA SER A 46 -12.29 3.45 1.43
C SER A 46 -12.80 3.52 2.86
N ARG A 47 -13.74 4.42 3.17
CA ARG A 47 -14.34 4.51 4.51
C ARG A 47 -15.10 3.24 4.90
N GLN A 48 -15.80 2.61 3.96
CA GLN A 48 -16.49 1.35 4.19
C GLN A 48 -15.51 0.22 4.50
N ALA A 49 -14.42 0.10 3.74
CA ALA A 49 -13.39 -0.93 3.95
C ALA A 49 -12.72 -0.79 5.32
N LEU A 50 -12.35 0.44 5.73
CA LEU A 50 -11.77 0.71 7.05
C LEU A 50 -12.73 0.32 8.19
N ARG A 51 -14.02 0.68 8.09
CA ARG A 51 -15.04 0.26 9.07
C ARG A 51 -15.23 -1.25 9.11
N SER A 52 -15.16 -1.90 7.94
CA SER A 52 -15.30 -3.36 7.83
C SER A 52 -14.11 -4.07 8.49
N ALA A 53 -12.88 -3.60 8.25
CA ALA A 53 -11.68 -4.15 8.88
C ALA A 53 -11.74 -4.03 10.41
N ARG A 54 -12.11 -2.86 10.92
CA ARG A 54 -12.26 -2.65 12.38
C ARG A 54 -13.34 -3.56 13.01
N ARG A 55 -14.43 -3.84 12.28
CA ARG A 55 -15.47 -4.76 12.75
C ARG A 55 -15.01 -6.22 12.71
N ALA A 56 -14.25 -6.60 11.69
CA ALA A 56 -13.73 -7.95 11.54
C ALA A 56 -12.73 -8.29 12.67
N ASN A 57 -11.81 -7.37 12.97
CA ASN A 57 -10.90 -7.51 14.11
C ASN A 57 -10.78 -6.19 14.88
N PRO A 58 -11.51 -6.03 16.00
CA PRO A 58 -11.44 -4.82 16.83
C PRO A 58 -10.07 -4.52 17.43
N ARG A 59 -9.20 -5.53 17.56
CA ARG A 59 -7.84 -5.39 18.12
C ARG A 59 -6.78 -5.11 17.08
N ALA A 60 -7.05 -5.31 15.80
CA ALA A 60 -6.09 -5.05 14.73
C ALA A 60 -5.69 -3.57 14.67
N LEU A 61 -4.43 -3.31 14.32
CA LEU A 61 -3.96 -1.98 13.97
C LEU A 61 -4.50 -1.61 12.58
N VAL A 62 -5.34 -0.57 12.50
CA VAL A 62 -5.91 -0.10 11.22
C VAL A 62 -5.16 1.13 10.74
N ILE A 63 -4.46 0.99 9.62
CA ILE A 63 -3.68 2.06 8.98
C ILE A 63 -4.34 2.46 7.65
N ALA A 64 -4.59 3.76 7.48
CA ALA A 64 -5.00 4.34 6.21
C ALA A 64 -3.83 5.07 5.57
N THR A 65 -3.50 4.73 4.31
CA THR A 65 -2.48 5.41 3.51
C THR A 65 -3.02 5.76 2.12
N GLY A 66 -2.22 6.41 1.27
CA GLY A 66 -2.58 6.72 -0.11
C GLY A 66 -3.23 8.10 -0.30
N CYS A 67 -3.84 8.27 -1.47
CA CYS A 67 -4.29 9.60 -1.93
C CYS A 67 -5.37 10.24 -1.04
N TYR A 68 -6.31 9.47 -0.51
CA TYR A 68 -7.32 9.99 0.40
C TYR A 68 -6.71 10.35 1.76
N ALA A 69 -5.82 9.52 2.28
CA ALA A 69 -5.10 9.80 3.51
C ALA A 69 -4.26 11.09 3.43
N ARG A 70 -3.70 11.38 2.26
CA ARG A 70 -2.97 12.63 1.99
C ARG A 70 -3.90 13.84 1.84
N ARG A 71 -5.01 13.68 1.09
CA ARG A 71 -5.94 14.78 0.80
C ARG A 71 -6.74 15.23 2.02
N ALA A 72 -7.22 14.29 2.80
CA ALA A 72 -8.17 14.56 3.88
C ALA A 72 -7.91 13.67 5.12
N PRO A 73 -6.71 13.78 5.75
CA PRO A 73 -6.34 12.94 6.90
C PRO A 73 -7.32 13.11 8.08
N GLU A 74 -7.80 14.32 8.30
CA GLU A 74 -8.72 14.60 9.41
C GLU A 74 -10.10 13.96 9.23
N GLU A 75 -10.57 13.80 7.98
CA GLU A 75 -11.80 13.05 7.72
C GLU A 75 -11.64 11.58 8.12
N LEU A 76 -10.48 10.98 7.82
CA LEU A 76 -10.19 9.59 8.17
C LEU A 76 -10.04 9.41 9.68
N LYS A 77 -9.36 10.32 10.37
CA LYS A 77 -9.25 10.29 11.84
C LYS A 77 -10.62 10.40 12.53
N ARG A 78 -11.50 11.28 12.04
CA ARG A 78 -12.87 11.42 12.58
C ARG A 78 -13.75 10.20 12.43
N LEU A 79 -13.37 9.21 11.61
CA LEU A 79 -14.10 7.94 11.52
C LEU A 79 -14.06 7.13 12.83
N GLY A 80 -13.08 7.36 13.70
CA GLY A 80 -12.89 6.65 14.96
C GLY A 80 -12.54 5.17 14.80
N VAL A 81 -12.21 4.71 13.58
CA VAL A 81 -11.89 3.32 13.28
C VAL A 81 -10.46 3.13 12.75
N VAL A 82 -9.73 4.23 12.57
CA VAL A 82 -8.36 4.26 12.04
C VAL A 82 -7.41 4.66 13.17
N ASP A 83 -6.40 3.86 13.42
CA ASP A 83 -5.39 4.14 14.45
C ASP A 83 -4.31 5.08 13.91
N THR A 84 -3.93 4.89 12.64
CA THR A 84 -2.86 5.69 12.00
C THR A 84 -3.27 6.12 10.59
N VAL A 85 -3.10 7.41 10.31
CA VAL A 85 -3.27 7.98 8.97
C VAL A 85 -1.91 8.45 8.47
N GLN A 86 -1.41 7.82 7.41
CA GLN A 86 -0.11 8.12 6.81
C GLN A 86 -0.31 8.52 5.35
N GLY A 87 -0.07 9.79 5.04
CA GLY A 87 -0.32 10.37 3.71
C GLY A 87 0.70 9.95 2.65
N ASP A 88 1.87 9.48 3.03
CA ASP A 88 2.86 8.92 2.12
C ASP A 88 2.77 7.39 2.06
N ASN A 89 3.20 6.82 0.93
CA ASN A 89 3.26 5.38 0.71
C ASN A 89 4.71 4.87 0.84
N GLU A 90 5.53 5.53 1.67
CA GLU A 90 6.88 5.06 1.95
C GLU A 90 6.81 3.75 2.74
N GLY A 91 7.20 2.66 2.10
CA GLY A 91 7.08 1.31 2.65
C GLY A 91 7.76 1.16 4.01
N ASP A 92 8.96 1.72 4.18
CA ASP A 92 9.71 1.64 5.44
C ASP A 92 8.99 2.35 6.60
N ARG A 93 8.36 3.49 6.35
CA ARG A 93 7.55 4.18 7.38
C ARG A 93 6.31 3.38 7.76
N LEU A 94 5.65 2.75 6.79
CA LEU A 94 4.50 1.88 7.06
C LEU A 94 4.93 0.66 7.87
N VAL A 95 6.05 0.04 7.53
CA VAL A 95 6.62 -1.07 8.31
C VAL A 95 6.95 -0.62 9.72
N SER A 96 7.64 0.51 9.90
CA SER A 96 7.95 1.06 11.22
C SER A 96 6.69 1.35 12.05
N ALA A 97 5.61 1.82 11.42
CA ALA A 97 4.34 2.06 12.10
C ALA A 97 3.66 0.75 12.55
N ILE A 98 3.83 -0.33 11.78
CA ILE A 98 3.32 -1.66 12.13
C ILE A 98 4.13 -2.24 13.30
N GLU A 99 5.45 -2.24 13.19
CA GLU A 99 6.37 -2.79 14.20
C GLU A 99 6.34 -2.00 15.51
N GLY A 100 6.32 -0.67 15.43
CA GLY A 100 6.32 0.24 16.58
C GLY A 100 5.07 0.17 17.45
N ASN A 101 3.99 -0.44 16.98
CA ASN A 101 2.74 -0.58 17.73
C ASN A 101 2.70 -1.83 18.63
N GLY A 102 3.75 -2.66 18.62
CA GLY A 102 3.90 -3.82 19.51
C GLY A 102 2.82 -4.92 19.35
N ARG A 103 1.93 -4.78 18.36
CA ARG A 103 0.85 -5.75 18.09
C ARG A 103 1.23 -6.77 17.03
N ALA A 104 2.11 -6.41 16.09
CA ALA A 104 2.59 -7.31 15.07
C ALA A 104 3.78 -8.12 15.60
N GLN A 105 3.60 -9.41 15.82
CA GLN A 105 4.68 -10.32 16.18
C GLN A 105 5.32 -10.85 14.89
N SER A 106 6.65 -10.66 14.76
CA SER A 106 7.42 -11.36 13.74
C SER A 106 7.51 -12.84 14.14
N THR A 107 6.98 -13.72 13.32
CA THR A 107 7.18 -15.17 13.47
C THR A 107 8.40 -15.59 12.68
N GLU A 108 9.25 -16.43 13.24
CA GLU A 108 10.45 -16.99 12.56
C GLU A 108 10.11 -17.91 11.36
N ALA A 109 8.86 -18.03 11.00
CA ALA A 109 8.41 -18.78 9.85
C ALA A 109 8.57 -17.95 8.56
N ALA A 110 9.78 -17.93 8.01
CA ALA A 110 10.02 -17.62 6.61
C ALA A 110 9.38 -18.73 5.74
N GLY A 111 8.07 -18.81 5.78
CA GLY A 111 7.29 -19.61 4.84
C GLY A 111 7.22 -18.86 3.51
N ASP A 112 7.17 -19.59 2.42
CA ASP A 112 7.00 -19.18 1.02
C ASP A 112 5.68 -18.35 0.80
N GLY A 113 5.47 -17.35 1.67
CA GLY A 113 4.25 -16.55 1.77
C GLY A 113 4.01 -15.64 0.56
N MET A 114 4.89 -15.63 -0.42
CA MET A 114 4.76 -14.81 -1.63
C MET A 114 4.45 -15.57 -2.91
N SER A 115 4.47 -16.90 -2.90
CA SER A 115 4.37 -17.65 -4.16
C SER A 115 3.05 -17.44 -4.90
N HIS A 116 1.98 -16.99 -4.24
CA HIS A 116 0.70 -16.92 -4.94
C HIS A 116 -0.29 -15.87 -4.40
N TRP A 117 -0.02 -14.60 -4.60
CA TRP A 117 -1.17 -13.68 -4.77
C TRP A 117 -1.95 -14.01 -6.05
N GLY A 118 -1.79 -15.24 -6.59
CA GLY A 118 -2.53 -15.79 -7.72
C GLY A 118 -2.38 -15.00 -9.03
N ARG A 119 -1.37 -14.13 -9.15
CA ARG A 119 -1.22 -13.24 -10.31
C ARG A 119 0.04 -13.58 -11.10
N THR A 120 -0.16 -13.89 -12.37
CA THR A 120 0.92 -14.06 -13.35
C THR A 120 1.70 -12.77 -13.63
N ARG A 121 1.10 -11.60 -13.35
CA ARG A 121 1.66 -10.27 -13.60
C ARG A 121 2.16 -9.64 -12.32
N SER A 122 3.38 -9.14 -12.33
CA SER A 122 3.92 -8.26 -11.30
C SER A 122 3.90 -6.80 -11.73
N LEU A 123 3.67 -5.89 -10.79
CA LEU A 123 3.65 -4.45 -11.06
C LEU A 123 4.93 -3.81 -10.50
N VAL A 124 5.60 -3.01 -11.31
CA VAL A 124 6.77 -2.22 -10.91
C VAL A 124 6.46 -0.73 -11.09
N LYS A 125 6.46 0.01 -9.98
CA LYS A 125 6.30 1.46 -9.99
C LYS A 125 7.59 2.10 -10.53
N ILE A 126 7.48 2.87 -11.62
CA ILE A 126 8.63 3.55 -12.23
C ILE A 126 8.59 5.07 -12.04
N GLN A 127 7.40 5.62 -11.75
CA GLN A 127 7.19 7.07 -11.65
C GLN A 127 6.00 7.35 -10.72
N GLU A 128 6.05 8.46 -10.02
CA GLU A 128 4.98 8.96 -9.15
C GLU A 128 4.82 10.46 -9.29
N GLY A 129 3.59 10.95 -9.09
CA GLY A 129 3.25 12.37 -9.20
C GLY A 129 3.12 12.83 -10.66
N CYS A 130 2.66 14.06 -10.86
CA CYS A 130 2.51 14.68 -12.17
C CYS A 130 2.63 16.20 -12.04
N SER A 131 3.28 16.83 -13.02
CA SER A 131 3.49 18.29 -13.04
C SER A 131 2.60 19.01 -14.05
N ASP A 132 1.62 18.33 -14.67
CA ASP A 132 0.79 18.94 -15.72
C ASP A 132 -0.36 19.82 -15.15
N PHE A 133 -0.72 19.64 -13.89
CA PHE A 133 -1.75 20.42 -13.18
C PHE A 133 -3.07 20.61 -13.97
N CYS A 134 -3.52 19.57 -14.69
CA CYS A 134 -4.80 19.60 -15.39
C CYS A 134 -5.94 19.97 -14.44
N SER A 135 -6.88 20.83 -14.89
CA SER A 135 -7.95 21.42 -14.07
C SER A 135 -8.85 20.42 -13.34
N PHE A 136 -8.96 19.20 -13.85
CA PHE A 136 -9.79 18.12 -13.30
C PHE A 136 -8.98 17.06 -12.54
N CYS A 137 -7.64 17.18 -12.47
CA CYS A 137 -6.79 16.12 -11.97
C CYS A 137 -6.32 16.36 -10.54
N VAL A 138 -6.59 15.39 -9.66
CA VAL A 138 -6.19 15.43 -8.25
C VAL A 138 -4.74 14.95 -8.01
N VAL A 139 -4.09 14.34 -9.01
CA VAL A 139 -2.78 13.69 -8.85
C VAL A 139 -1.69 14.64 -8.35
N PRO A 140 -1.48 15.85 -8.90
CA PRO A 140 -0.46 16.77 -8.40
C PRO A 140 -0.64 17.11 -6.91
N TYR A 141 -1.88 17.20 -6.45
CA TYR A 141 -2.22 17.56 -5.07
C TYR A 141 -2.14 16.39 -4.09
N THR A 142 -2.24 15.16 -4.58
CA THR A 142 -2.23 13.96 -3.74
C THR A 142 -0.95 13.14 -3.83
N ARG A 143 -0.23 13.20 -4.96
CA ARG A 143 1.02 12.46 -5.22
C ARG A 143 2.22 13.37 -5.45
N GLY A 144 1.99 14.69 -5.47
CA GLY A 144 3.02 15.69 -5.70
C GLY A 144 3.45 15.81 -7.16
N ILE A 145 4.55 16.52 -7.36
CA ILE A 145 5.18 16.70 -8.68
C ILE A 145 5.73 15.37 -9.23
N GLY A 146 5.81 15.28 -10.55
CA GLY A 146 6.32 14.11 -11.24
C GLY A 146 7.76 13.77 -10.84
N ARG A 147 8.00 12.57 -10.36
CA ARG A 147 9.32 12.04 -10.01
C ARG A 147 9.47 10.62 -10.57
N SER A 148 10.50 10.40 -11.38
CA SER A 148 10.87 9.06 -11.84
C SER A 148 11.81 8.40 -10.84
N ARG A 149 11.71 7.08 -10.70
CA ARG A 149 12.67 6.29 -9.94
C ARG A 149 13.97 6.13 -10.73
N PRO A 150 15.11 5.99 -10.04
CA PRO A 150 16.38 5.66 -10.68
C PRO A 150 16.30 4.38 -11.49
N LEU A 151 16.92 4.39 -12.69
CA LEU A 151 16.83 3.26 -13.61
C LEU A 151 17.41 1.96 -13.03
N ASN A 152 18.51 2.06 -12.28
CA ASN A 152 19.14 0.92 -11.62
C ASN A 152 18.20 0.23 -10.63
N GLU A 153 17.41 0.99 -9.87
CA GLU A 153 16.41 0.44 -8.93
C GLU A 153 15.27 -0.27 -9.68
N ILE A 154 14.79 0.34 -10.78
CA ILE A 154 13.74 -0.26 -11.61
C ILE A 154 14.22 -1.59 -12.21
N VAL A 155 15.44 -1.61 -12.75
CA VAL A 155 16.05 -2.82 -13.31
C VAL A 155 16.24 -3.89 -12.23
N GLY A 156 16.68 -3.51 -11.02
CA GLY A 156 16.77 -4.41 -9.88
C GLY A 156 15.42 -5.04 -9.56
N ASP A 157 14.38 -4.22 -9.37
CA ASP A 157 13.01 -4.69 -9.12
C ASP A 157 12.52 -5.65 -10.20
N VAL A 158 12.76 -5.37 -11.48
CA VAL A 158 12.35 -6.25 -12.59
C VAL A 158 13.08 -7.60 -12.51
N LYS A 159 14.40 -7.60 -12.25
CA LYS A 159 15.18 -8.83 -12.09
C LYS A 159 14.65 -9.69 -10.95
N ASP A 160 14.32 -9.07 -9.81
CA ASP A 160 13.78 -9.78 -8.65
C ASP A 160 12.42 -10.42 -8.97
N ARG A 161 11.56 -9.73 -9.75
CA ARG A 161 10.28 -10.31 -10.21
C ARG A 161 10.51 -11.52 -11.13
N VAL A 162 11.44 -11.41 -12.06
CA VAL A 162 11.77 -12.52 -12.98
C VAL A 162 12.36 -13.69 -12.20
N ALA A 163 13.28 -13.45 -11.28
CA ALA A 163 13.85 -14.46 -10.41
C ALA A 163 12.79 -15.15 -9.53
N GLY A 164 11.78 -14.37 -9.05
CA GLY A 164 10.62 -14.89 -8.33
C GLY A 164 9.58 -15.62 -9.20
N GLY A 165 9.88 -15.88 -10.50
CA GLY A 165 9.05 -16.70 -11.38
C GLY A 165 7.94 -15.95 -12.11
N HIS A 166 7.83 -14.62 -11.99
CA HIS A 166 6.84 -13.85 -12.74
C HIS A 166 7.14 -13.86 -14.24
N LYS A 167 6.15 -14.17 -15.07
CA LYS A 167 6.27 -14.23 -16.54
C LYS A 167 5.99 -12.90 -17.23
N GLU A 168 5.33 -11.99 -16.56
CA GLU A 168 4.98 -10.68 -17.09
C GLU A 168 5.22 -9.60 -16.01
N VAL A 169 5.91 -8.53 -16.40
CA VAL A 169 6.12 -7.33 -15.57
C VAL A 169 5.47 -6.14 -16.24
N VAL A 170 4.64 -5.42 -15.51
CA VAL A 170 3.98 -4.20 -15.99
C VAL A 170 4.61 -3.00 -15.30
N LEU A 171 5.26 -2.14 -16.07
CA LEU A 171 5.74 -0.85 -15.58
C LEU A 171 4.57 0.11 -15.41
N THR A 172 4.47 0.76 -14.25
CA THR A 172 3.33 1.64 -13.93
C THR A 172 3.79 2.97 -13.34
N GLY A 173 3.11 4.04 -13.74
CA GLY A 173 3.32 5.40 -13.26
C GLY A 173 2.02 6.20 -13.30
N THR A 174 2.09 7.50 -12.98
CA THR A 174 0.92 8.41 -12.91
C THR A 174 0.82 9.37 -14.11
N LYS A 175 1.75 9.34 -15.04
CA LYS A 175 1.64 10.13 -16.26
C LYS A 175 1.38 9.23 -17.45
#